data_a274a99611cfaa1331058dd8455b18a6
#
_entry.id   a274a99611cfaa1331058dd8455b18a6
#
_cell.length_a   1.000
_cell.length_b   1.000
_cell.length_c   1.000
_cell.angle_alpha   90.00
_cell.angle_beta   90.00
_cell.angle_gamma   90.00
#
_symmetry.space_group_name_H-M   'P 1'
#
loop_
_entity.id
_entity.type
_entity.pdbx_description
1 polymer ?
#
loop_
_entity_poly.entity_id
_entity_poly.type
_entity_poly.pdbx_seq_one_letter_code
_entity_poly.pdbx_strand_id
1 'polypeptide(L)'
;MLGGVILLAAGCSSLGRVKPTAWNVSITKKADASIEVDVIGVTEDEKPLWESYNLDKYWSPGDPRRKRAAEDKKTTIFEKGNVFTVDKKDPQWDRWLKQGVTELVIIAFLPGKFEPGAADMRRRFLPLDRKAWDAKKDTLRIEIREDMVKVVTPKKLRR
;
A
#
# COMPACT_ATOMS: atom_id res chain seq x y z
N MET A 1 58.18 -10.04 -20.26
CA MET A 1 57.27 -9.53 -19.23
C MET A 1 55.84 -9.60 -19.79
N LEU A 2 55.09 -10.63 -19.38
CA LEU A 2 53.67 -10.77 -19.76
C LEU A 2 52.80 -10.17 -18.65
N GLY A 3 52.08 -9.08 -18.97
CA GLY A 3 51.11 -8.48 -18.07
C GLY A 3 49.76 -9.15 -18.24
N GLY A 4 49.31 -9.90 -17.22
CA GLY A 4 47.97 -10.48 -17.19
C GLY A 4 46.92 -9.45 -16.84
N VAL A 5 45.93 -9.25 -17.71
CA VAL A 5 44.73 -8.45 -17.44
C VAL A 5 43.73 -9.34 -16.73
N ILE A 6 43.44 -9.06 -15.45
CA ILE A 6 42.37 -9.69 -14.70
C ILE A 6 41.08 -8.96 -15.02
N LEU A 7 40.20 -9.58 -15.82
CA LEU A 7 38.81 -9.14 -16.00
C LEU A 7 38.01 -9.52 -14.74
N LEU A 8 37.71 -8.55 -13.90
CA LEU A 8 36.69 -8.66 -12.85
C LEU A 8 35.31 -8.67 -13.50
N ALA A 9 34.70 -9.85 -13.62
CA ALA A 9 33.30 -9.99 -13.97
C ALA A 9 32.46 -9.51 -12.79
N ALA A 10 31.89 -8.30 -12.88
CA ALA A 10 30.89 -7.82 -11.97
C ALA A 10 29.60 -8.66 -12.18
N GLY A 11 29.39 -9.64 -11.31
CA GLY A 11 28.17 -10.42 -11.26
C GLY A 11 27.02 -9.50 -10.81
N CYS A 12 26.21 -9.03 -11.77
CA CYS A 12 24.92 -8.43 -11.47
C CYS A 12 24.03 -9.55 -10.91
N SER A 13 23.97 -9.65 -9.57
CA SER A 13 22.93 -10.41 -8.89
C SER A 13 21.58 -9.78 -9.24
N SER A 14 20.83 -10.41 -10.14
CA SER A 14 19.43 -10.08 -10.40
C SER A 14 18.65 -10.42 -9.14
N LEU A 15 18.59 -9.49 -8.20
CA LEU A 15 17.58 -9.49 -7.14
C LEU A 15 16.23 -9.63 -7.86
N GLY A 16 15.57 -10.77 -7.63
CA GLY A 16 14.35 -11.15 -8.35
C GLY A 16 13.35 -9.98 -8.36
N ARG A 17 13.12 -9.43 -9.55
CA ARG A 17 12.23 -8.29 -9.77
C ARG A 17 10.87 -8.61 -9.17
N VAL A 18 10.40 -7.77 -8.25
CA VAL A 18 9.03 -7.81 -7.74
C VAL A 18 8.09 -7.81 -8.94
N LYS A 19 7.17 -8.79 -8.99
CA LYS A 19 6.16 -8.88 -10.06
C LYS A 19 4.81 -8.47 -9.47
N PRO A 20 4.44 -7.19 -9.53
CA PRO A 20 3.16 -6.71 -9.03
C PRO A 20 2.01 -7.32 -9.83
N THR A 21 0.90 -7.59 -9.14
CA THR A 21 -0.32 -8.14 -9.73
C THR A 21 -1.56 -7.49 -9.12
N ALA A 22 -2.67 -7.51 -9.86
CA ALA A 22 -3.97 -7.09 -9.35
C ALA A 22 -4.50 -8.05 -8.27
N TRP A 23 -5.17 -7.51 -7.28
CA TRP A 23 -5.76 -8.20 -6.15
C TRP A 23 -7.23 -7.81 -5.96
N ASN A 24 -8.00 -8.70 -5.35
CA ASN A 24 -9.20 -8.27 -4.65
C ASN A 24 -8.75 -7.68 -3.31
N VAL A 25 -9.10 -6.42 -3.03
CA VAL A 25 -8.80 -5.77 -1.75
C VAL A 25 -10.11 -5.57 -1.02
N SER A 26 -10.29 -6.24 0.11
CA SER A 26 -11.49 -6.14 0.93
C SER A 26 -11.15 -5.42 2.24
N ILE A 27 -11.75 -4.26 2.45
CA ILE A 27 -11.57 -3.43 3.63
C ILE A 27 -12.86 -3.47 4.43
N THR A 28 -12.77 -3.94 5.67
CA THR A 28 -13.91 -4.01 6.60
C THR A 28 -13.74 -3.02 7.73
N LYS A 29 -14.73 -2.16 7.93
CA LYS A 29 -14.79 -1.28 9.10
C LYS A 29 -15.27 -2.06 10.33
N LYS A 30 -14.52 -1.99 11.42
CA LYS A 30 -14.83 -2.55 12.74
C LYS A 30 -15.07 -1.48 13.81
N ALA A 31 -14.77 -0.22 13.48
CA ALA A 31 -15.01 0.91 14.36
C ALA A 31 -16.47 1.41 14.22
N ASP A 32 -16.99 2.04 15.27
CA ASP A 32 -18.36 2.58 15.27
C ASP A 32 -18.46 3.93 14.54
N ALA A 33 -17.37 4.70 14.54
CA ALA A 33 -17.34 6.02 13.91
C ALA A 33 -17.45 5.94 12.37
N SER A 34 -17.92 7.03 11.75
CA SER A 34 -17.74 7.24 10.30
C SER A 34 -16.25 7.43 10.00
N ILE A 35 -15.74 6.69 9.05
CA ILE A 35 -14.30 6.69 8.72
C ILE A 35 -14.12 6.85 7.22
N GLU A 36 -13.29 7.81 6.84
CA GLU A 36 -12.80 7.94 5.47
C GLU A 36 -11.52 7.14 5.28
N VAL A 37 -11.42 6.42 4.16
CA VAL A 37 -10.27 5.58 3.83
C VAL A 37 -9.85 5.85 2.39
N ASP A 38 -8.57 6.14 2.20
CA ASP A 38 -7.93 6.26 0.89
C ASP A 38 -7.07 5.01 0.62
N VAL A 39 -7.20 4.46 -0.59
CA VAL A 39 -6.38 3.37 -1.15
C VAL A 39 -5.59 3.94 -2.31
N ILE A 40 -4.27 3.95 -2.24
CA ILE A 40 -3.41 4.65 -3.18
C ILE A 40 -2.36 3.69 -3.72
N GLY A 41 -2.14 3.71 -5.04
CA GLY A 41 -1.01 3.02 -5.66
C GLY A 41 0.30 3.75 -5.40
N VAL A 42 1.35 3.02 -5.03
CA VAL A 42 2.66 3.57 -4.67
C VAL A 42 3.75 2.82 -5.41
N THR A 43 4.64 3.55 -6.08
CA THR A 43 5.85 2.99 -6.67
C THR A 43 6.94 2.79 -5.62
N GLU A 44 7.98 2.02 -5.95
CA GLU A 44 9.10 1.79 -5.03
C GLU A 44 9.79 3.10 -4.62
N ASP A 45 9.96 4.03 -5.57
CA ASP A 45 10.60 5.33 -5.34
C ASP A 45 9.75 6.27 -4.48
N GLU A 46 8.43 6.16 -4.53
CA GLU A 46 7.50 6.98 -3.74
C GLU A 46 7.32 6.47 -2.31
N LYS A 47 7.59 5.20 -2.06
CA LYS A 47 7.34 4.56 -0.76
C LYS A 47 7.97 5.31 0.42
N PRO A 48 9.26 5.73 0.41
CA PRO A 48 9.85 6.45 1.54
C PRO A 48 9.15 7.78 1.85
N LEU A 49 8.64 8.45 0.81
CA LEU A 49 7.88 9.69 0.96
C LEU A 49 6.53 9.43 1.63
N TRP A 50 5.86 8.32 1.27
CA TRP A 50 4.61 7.94 1.90
C TRP A 50 4.80 7.41 3.33
N GLU A 51 5.89 6.71 3.62
CA GLU A 51 6.22 6.22 4.96
C GLU A 51 6.47 7.35 5.97
N SER A 52 7.11 8.43 5.54
CA SER A 52 7.44 9.57 6.40
C SER A 52 6.37 10.66 6.44
N TYR A 53 5.35 10.62 5.56
CA TYR A 53 4.39 11.70 5.45
C TYR A 53 3.52 11.81 6.71
N ASN A 54 3.33 13.05 7.19
CA ASN A 54 2.47 13.33 8.34
C ASN A 54 1.00 13.20 7.95
N LEU A 55 0.27 12.26 8.59
CA LEU A 55 -1.12 11.97 8.25
C LEU A 55 -2.11 13.02 8.77
N ASP A 56 -1.78 13.79 9.81
CA ASP A 56 -2.61 14.93 10.21
C ASP A 56 -2.62 16.00 9.13
N LYS A 57 -1.45 16.24 8.51
CA LYS A 57 -1.33 17.13 7.37
C LYS A 57 -2.06 16.56 6.14
N TYR A 58 -1.94 15.25 5.89
CA TYR A 58 -2.62 14.58 4.78
C TYR A 58 -4.14 14.80 4.80
N TRP A 59 -4.74 14.70 5.98
CA TRP A 59 -6.18 14.89 6.16
C TRP A 59 -6.61 16.36 6.27
N SER A 60 -5.68 17.30 6.35
CA SER A 60 -5.99 18.72 6.38
C SER A 60 -6.59 19.20 5.04
N PRO A 61 -7.57 20.09 5.03
CA PRO A 61 -8.14 20.64 3.81
C PRO A 61 -7.04 21.23 2.91
N GLY A 62 -7.07 20.83 1.65
CA GLY A 62 -6.14 21.38 0.66
C GLY A 62 -4.77 20.72 0.63
N ASP A 63 -4.50 19.67 1.37
CA ASP A 63 -3.20 18.99 1.35
C ASP A 63 -2.75 18.66 -0.08
N PRO A 64 -1.53 19.09 -0.49
CA PRO A 64 -1.07 18.97 -1.86
C PRO A 64 -0.79 17.51 -2.25
N ARG A 65 -0.40 16.64 -1.30
CA ARG A 65 -0.15 15.23 -1.57
C ARG A 65 -1.46 14.49 -1.80
N ARG A 66 -2.46 14.74 -0.96
CA ARG A 66 -3.79 14.17 -1.12
C ARG A 66 -4.45 14.61 -2.44
N LYS A 67 -4.29 15.88 -2.82
CA LYS A 67 -4.75 16.40 -4.12
C LYS A 67 -4.04 15.74 -5.29
N ARG A 68 -2.72 15.59 -5.22
CA ARG A 68 -1.92 14.94 -6.28
C ARG A 68 -2.30 13.47 -6.45
N ALA A 69 -2.61 12.77 -5.36
CA ALA A 69 -3.07 11.39 -5.40
C ALA A 69 -4.52 11.23 -5.91
N ALA A 70 -5.27 12.30 -6.15
CA ALA A 70 -6.71 12.24 -6.42
C ALA A 70 -7.08 11.37 -7.63
N GLU A 71 -6.25 11.34 -8.67
CA GLU A 71 -6.48 10.52 -9.87
C GLU A 71 -6.06 9.06 -9.70
N ASP A 72 -5.16 8.78 -8.74
CA ASP A 72 -4.53 7.48 -8.54
C ASP A 72 -5.00 6.79 -7.25
N LYS A 73 -6.07 7.28 -6.64
CA LYS A 73 -6.63 6.71 -5.42
C LYS A 73 -8.06 6.24 -5.58
N LYS A 74 -8.45 5.30 -4.73
CA LYS A 74 -9.83 4.95 -4.42
C LYS A 74 -10.15 5.45 -3.03
N THR A 75 -11.22 6.22 -2.90
CA THR A 75 -11.70 6.72 -1.60
C THR A 75 -13.04 6.07 -1.25
N THR A 76 -13.21 5.70 0.00
CA THR A 76 -14.50 5.32 0.55
C THR A 76 -14.75 6.03 1.87
N ILE A 77 -16.03 6.34 2.13
CA ILE A 77 -16.51 6.84 3.42
C ILE A 77 -17.47 5.80 3.98
N PHE A 78 -17.12 5.24 5.12
CA PHE A 78 -17.95 4.25 5.82
C PHE A 78 -19.03 4.95 6.67
N GLU A 79 -20.04 5.52 6.04
CA GLU A 79 -21.22 6.07 6.73
C GLU A 79 -22.29 5.00 6.93
N LYS A 80 -22.56 4.24 5.85
CA LYS A 80 -23.52 3.13 5.83
C LYS A 80 -22.84 1.91 5.24
N GLY A 81 -22.83 0.82 5.99
CA GLY A 81 -22.15 -0.40 5.59
C GLY A 81 -20.69 -0.44 6.07
N ASN A 82 -20.16 -1.66 6.13
CA ASN A 82 -18.87 -1.92 6.80
C ASN A 82 -17.85 -2.58 5.87
N VAL A 83 -18.14 -2.69 4.57
CA VAL A 83 -17.23 -3.35 3.61
C VAL A 83 -17.09 -2.52 2.36
N PHE A 84 -15.84 -2.28 1.97
CA PHE A 84 -15.46 -1.69 0.70
C PHE A 84 -14.53 -2.67 -0.03
N THR A 85 -14.74 -2.84 -1.34
CA THR A 85 -13.94 -3.75 -2.14
C THR A 85 -13.40 -3.07 -3.39
N VAL A 86 -12.10 -3.23 -3.63
CA VAL A 86 -11.50 -2.97 -4.95
C VAL A 86 -11.37 -4.33 -5.63
N ASP A 87 -12.19 -4.60 -6.63
CA ASP A 87 -12.14 -5.84 -7.41
C ASP A 87 -10.86 -5.90 -8.25
N LYS A 88 -10.28 -7.09 -8.40
CA LYS A 88 -9.08 -7.29 -9.22
C LYS A 88 -9.27 -6.97 -10.71
N LYS A 89 -10.53 -6.83 -11.16
CA LYS A 89 -10.89 -6.40 -12.50
C LYS A 89 -11.18 -4.89 -12.61
N ASP A 90 -11.07 -4.15 -11.49
CA ASP A 90 -11.25 -2.69 -11.50
C ASP A 90 -10.25 -2.04 -12.47
N PRO A 91 -10.70 -1.15 -13.37
CA PRO A 91 -9.82 -0.48 -14.33
C PRO A 91 -8.65 0.31 -13.70
N GLN A 92 -8.76 0.65 -12.42
CA GLN A 92 -7.67 1.30 -11.68
C GLN A 92 -6.40 0.45 -11.64
N TRP A 93 -6.51 -0.90 -11.64
CA TRP A 93 -5.35 -1.78 -11.66
C TRP A 93 -4.51 -1.62 -12.91
N ASP A 94 -5.13 -1.43 -14.08
CA ASP A 94 -4.40 -1.21 -15.34
C ASP A 94 -3.57 0.07 -15.28
N ARG A 95 -4.09 1.13 -14.67
CA ARG A 95 -3.36 2.38 -14.46
C ARG A 95 -2.20 2.18 -13.48
N TRP A 96 -2.48 1.63 -12.31
CA TRP A 96 -1.45 1.38 -11.30
C TRP A 96 -0.30 0.52 -11.82
N LEU A 97 -0.61 -0.60 -12.49
CA LEU A 97 0.42 -1.50 -13.02
C LEU A 97 1.23 -0.86 -14.16
N LYS A 98 0.61 -0.05 -15.02
CA LYS A 98 1.31 0.73 -16.06
C LYS A 98 2.23 1.80 -15.49
N GLN A 99 1.85 2.40 -14.38
CA GLN A 99 2.66 3.40 -13.66
C GLN A 99 3.80 2.78 -12.85
N GLY A 100 3.90 1.46 -12.78
CA GLY A 100 4.93 0.77 -12.01
C GLY A 100 4.64 0.69 -10.51
N VAL A 101 3.38 0.76 -10.11
CA VAL A 101 2.96 0.59 -8.71
C VAL A 101 3.36 -0.80 -8.22
N THR A 102 4.06 -0.86 -7.10
CA THR A 102 4.54 -2.09 -6.46
C THR A 102 3.84 -2.39 -5.14
N GLU A 103 3.23 -1.39 -4.53
CA GLU A 103 2.49 -1.51 -3.27
C GLU A 103 1.21 -0.65 -3.30
N LEU A 104 0.22 -1.01 -2.51
CA LEU A 104 -0.85 -0.09 -2.12
C LEU A 104 -0.55 0.46 -0.73
N VAL A 105 -0.84 1.73 -0.51
CA VAL A 105 -0.96 2.29 0.83
C VAL A 105 -2.44 2.49 1.17
N ILE A 106 -2.85 1.96 2.32
CA ILE A 106 -4.17 2.18 2.90
C ILE A 106 -4.01 3.21 4.00
N ILE A 107 -4.75 4.31 3.92
CA ILE A 107 -4.73 5.40 4.91
C ILE A 107 -6.16 5.64 5.41
N ALA A 108 -6.36 5.57 6.73
CA ALA A 108 -7.66 5.80 7.34
C ALA A 108 -7.65 7.10 8.16
N PHE A 109 -8.74 7.87 8.09
CA PHE A 109 -8.98 9.02 8.97
C PHE A 109 -9.55 8.51 10.30
N LEU A 110 -8.66 8.19 11.24
CA LEU A 110 -9.03 7.71 12.56
C LEU A 110 -8.99 8.85 13.59
N PRO A 111 -9.95 8.88 14.53
CA PRO A 111 -9.91 9.82 15.65
C PRO A 111 -8.80 9.45 16.61
N GLY A 112 -8.22 10.44 17.28
CA GLY A 112 -7.20 10.24 18.31
C GLY A 112 -5.86 10.89 18.01
N LYS A 113 -4.88 10.61 18.89
CA LYS A 113 -3.48 11.05 18.73
C LYS A 113 -2.64 9.86 18.30
N PHE A 114 -1.83 10.05 17.28
CA PHE A 114 -0.97 9.01 16.72
C PHE A 114 0.48 9.47 16.65
N GLU A 115 1.40 8.53 16.81
CA GLU A 115 2.82 8.78 16.58
C GLU A 115 3.05 9.00 15.08
N PRO A 116 3.69 10.11 14.67
CA PRO A 116 3.93 10.40 13.27
C PRO A 116 5.01 9.50 12.67
N GLY A 117 5.06 9.46 11.34
CA GLY A 117 6.09 8.75 10.59
C GLY A 117 5.75 7.29 10.30
N ALA A 118 6.76 6.44 10.14
CA ALA A 118 6.61 5.06 9.71
C ALA A 118 5.80 4.17 10.69
N ALA A 119 5.77 4.54 11.97
CA ALA A 119 5.01 3.85 13.02
C ALA A 119 3.52 4.24 13.07
N ASP A 120 3.07 5.19 12.26
CA ASP A 120 1.68 5.65 12.26
C ASP A 120 0.71 4.53 11.93
N MET A 121 -0.12 4.15 12.91
CA MET A 121 -1.03 3.02 12.82
C MET A 121 -2.22 3.25 11.87
N ARG A 122 -2.45 4.50 11.44
CA ARG A 122 -3.48 4.87 10.47
C ARG A 122 -3.12 4.46 9.04
N ARG A 123 -1.91 3.96 8.82
CA ARG A 123 -1.37 3.61 7.51
C ARG A 123 -0.83 2.19 7.47
N ARG A 124 -1.07 1.48 6.34
CA ARG A 124 -0.44 0.19 6.05
C ARG A 124 -0.07 0.09 4.57
N PHE A 125 1.09 -0.52 4.31
CA PHE A 125 1.55 -0.84 2.97
C PHE A 125 1.26 -2.30 2.65
N LEU A 126 0.74 -2.53 1.45
CA LEU A 126 0.39 -3.84 0.93
C LEU A 126 1.23 -4.12 -0.31
N PRO A 127 2.33 -4.88 -0.23
CA PRO A 127 3.05 -5.34 -1.41
C PRO A 127 2.15 -6.05 -2.40
N LEU A 128 2.29 -5.73 -3.70
CA LEU A 128 1.51 -6.35 -4.76
C LEU A 128 2.13 -7.65 -5.29
N ASP A 129 3.31 -8.03 -4.80
CA ASP A 129 3.91 -9.32 -5.11
C ASP A 129 3.08 -10.45 -4.48
N ARG A 130 2.59 -11.36 -5.34
CA ARG A 130 1.84 -12.53 -4.90
C ARG A 130 2.62 -13.42 -3.92
N LYS A 131 3.94 -13.42 -4.00
CA LYS A 131 4.81 -14.18 -3.10
C LYS A 131 4.87 -13.62 -1.68
N ALA A 132 4.43 -12.39 -1.47
CA ALA A 132 4.41 -11.74 -0.15
C ALA A 132 3.31 -12.28 0.77
N TRP A 133 2.28 -12.93 0.23
CA TRP A 133 1.05 -13.23 0.95
C TRP A 133 0.66 -14.71 0.93
N ASP A 134 0.10 -15.17 2.04
CA ASP A 134 -0.68 -16.41 2.12
C ASP A 134 -2.18 -16.07 1.98
N ALA A 135 -2.54 -15.62 0.78
CA ALA A 135 -3.87 -15.14 0.48
C ALA A 135 -4.75 -16.23 -0.15
N LYS A 136 -5.95 -16.41 0.41
CA LYS A 136 -6.98 -17.26 -0.20
C LYS A 136 -7.75 -16.48 -1.27
N LYS A 137 -8.02 -17.10 -2.42
CA LYS A 137 -8.83 -16.54 -3.53
C LYS A 137 -8.35 -15.16 -4.01
N ASP A 138 -7.04 -14.93 -4.01
CA ASP A 138 -6.44 -13.66 -4.44
C ASP A 138 -7.02 -12.42 -3.73
N THR A 139 -7.36 -12.54 -2.46
CA THR A 139 -8.00 -11.48 -1.69
C THR A 139 -7.11 -11.03 -0.53
N LEU A 140 -6.74 -9.74 -0.53
CA LEU A 140 -6.11 -9.07 0.60
C LEU A 140 -7.19 -8.50 1.50
N ARG A 141 -7.19 -8.90 2.77
CA ARG A 141 -8.19 -8.48 3.76
C ARG A 141 -7.57 -7.53 4.75
N ILE A 142 -8.26 -6.41 4.94
CA ILE A 142 -7.88 -5.33 5.82
C ILE A 142 -9.05 -5.03 6.76
N GLU A 143 -8.76 -4.75 8.02
CA GLU A 143 -9.71 -4.23 9.00
C GLU A 143 -9.33 -2.80 9.39
N ILE A 144 -10.30 -1.91 9.39
CA ILE A 144 -10.18 -0.58 9.99
C ILE A 144 -10.76 -0.66 11.39
N ARG A 145 -9.90 -0.54 12.39
CA ARG A 145 -10.25 -0.52 13.81
C ARG A 145 -10.26 0.91 14.32
N GLU A 146 -10.66 1.12 15.56
CA GLU A 146 -10.71 2.46 16.15
C GLU A 146 -9.34 3.12 16.25
N ASP A 147 -8.29 2.34 16.43
CA ASP A 147 -6.92 2.76 16.70
C ASP A 147 -5.92 2.41 15.58
N MET A 148 -6.33 1.63 14.57
CA MET A 148 -5.40 1.17 13.54
C MET A 148 -6.04 0.66 12.25
N VAL A 149 -5.24 0.71 11.20
CA VAL A 149 -5.42 -0.11 9.99
C VAL A 149 -4.71 -1.44 10.20
N LYS A 150 -5.42 -2.57 10.18
CA LYS A 150 -4.87 -3.91 10.38
C LYS A 150 -4.94 -4.73 9.11
N VAL A 151 -3.80 -5.28 8.68
CA VAL A 151 -3.78 -6.30 7.62
C VAL A 151 -4.11 -7.66 8.24
N VAL A 152 -5.17 -8.30 7.75
CA VAL A 152 -5.64 -9.61 8.24
C VAL A 152 -5.05 -10.75 7.43
N THR A 153 -4.81 -10.54 6.13
CA THR A 153 -4.16 -11.56 5.28
C THR A 153 -2.74 -11.82 5.77
N PRO A 154 -2.38 -13.06 6.09
CA PRO A 154 -1.05 -13.38 6.56
C PRO A 154 0.02 -13.12 5.50
N LYS A 155 1.18 -12.60 5.93
CA LYS A 155 2.38 -12.60 5.08
C LYS A 155 2.95 -14.02 5.03
N LYS A 156 3.49 -14.41 3.86
CA LYS A 156 4.27 -15.64 3.76
C LYS A 156 5.55 -15.50 4.56
N LEU A 157 5.83 -16.50 5.40
CA LEU A 157 7.13 -16.61 6.06
C LEU A 157 8.18 -16.89 4.97
N ARG A 158 9.21 -16.06 4.91
CA ARG A 158 10.40 -16.36 4.10
C ARG A 158 11.08 -17.57 4.76
N ARG A 159 11.06 -18.70 4.10
CA ARG A 159 11.89 -19.86 4.45
C ARG A 159 13.27 -19.67 3.86
#